data_9a79de588eaed04b7858198e63e4b9ed
#
_entry.id   9a79de588eaed04b7858198e63e4b9ed
#
_cell.length_a   1.000
_cell.length_b   1.000
_cell.length_c   1.000
_cell.angle_alpha   90.00
_cell.angle_beta   90.00
_cell.angle_gamma   90.00
#
_symmetry.space_group_name_H-M   'P 1'
#
loop_
_entity.id
_entity.type
_entity.pdbx_description
1 polymer ?
#
loop_
_entity_poly.entity_id
_entity_poly.type
_entity_poly.pdbx_seq_one_letter_code
_entity_poly.pdbx_strand_id
1 'polypeptide(L)'
;MITVNPRNLNLCSGQKVLDLGCGEGRHSIHLMITDDVDVYGIDLCLDDVRTASERAEPFNSPEHAKGRLLLGVANGLQLPFADATFDVVICSEVLEHIPEFKAVLAEIDRVLKPAGVFAATVPAYFPEWICWKLSDEYHQVEGGHIRIFRERELRQSIEALGHHHFARHKAHALHAPYWWLKCLFWNKPNSRLVAAYHRLLVWDLMKRPALTRVAEKLLNPLLGKSIALYFVKAEQKASESLRLAGEVRS
;
A
#
# COMPACT_ATOMS: atom_id res chain seq x y z
N MET A 1 5.69 3.54 9.47
CA MET A 1 4.26 3.88 9.73
C MET A 1 3.39 3.00 8.87
N ILE A 2 2.28 2.49 9.41
CA ILE A 2 1.35 1.63 8.68
C ILE A 2 0.26 2.49 8.05
N THR A 3 0.10 2.41 6.73
CA THR A 3 -0.93 3.16 5.97
C THR A 3 -2.19 2.33 5.82
N VAL A 4 -2.05 1.03 5.55
CA VAL A 4 -3.18 0.10 5.45
C VAL A 4 -3.73 -0.22 6.84
N ASN A 5 -5.05 -0.12 7.02
CA ASN A 5 -5.70 -0.51 8.27
C ASN A 5 -5.96 -2.04 8.27
N PRO A 6 -5.31 -2.83 9.14
CA PRO A 6 -5.48 -4.28 9.14
C PRO A 6 -6.92 -4.74 9.37
N ARG A 7 -7.75 -3.95 10.06
CA ARG A 7 -9.17 -4.27 10.29
C ARG A 7 -9.98 -4.38 9.00
N ASN A 8 -9.56 -3.68 7.93
CA ASN A 8 -10.23 -3.75 6.64
C ASN A 8 -9.70 -4.88 5.75
N LEU A 9 -8.69 -5.61 6.19
CA LEU A 9 -8.16 -6.76 5.46
C LEU A 9 -8.93 -8.04 5.75
N ASN A 10 -9.71 -8.08 6.85
CA ASN A 10 -10.49 -9.25 7.29
C ASN A 10 -9.65 -10.53 7.37
N LEU A 11 -8.43 -10.42 7.95
CA LEU A 11 -7.47 -11.51 8.01
C LEU A 11 -7.96 -12.66 8.88
N CYS A 12 -7.77 -13.87 8.37
CA CYS A 12 -7.99 -15.13 9.07
C CYS A 12 -6.67 -15.94 9.13
N SER A 13 -6.53 -16.78 10.17
CA SER A 13 -5.37 -17.66 10.34
C SER A 13 -5.11 -18.51 9.08
N GLY A 14 -3.85 -18.62 8.70
CA GLY A 14 -3.38 -19.40 7.56
C GLY A 14 -3.60 -18.77 6.18
N GLN A 15 -4.14 -17.55 6.10
CA GLN A 15 -4.27 -16.84 4.82
C GLN A 15 -2.92 -16.41 4.25
N LYS A 16 -2.87 -16.31 2.92
CA LYS A 16 -1.72 -15.79 2.18
C LYS A 16 -1.94 -14.32 1.82
N VAL A 17 -1.00 -13.49 2.21
CA VAL A 17 -1.01 -12.05 1.94
C VAL A 17 0.17 -11.69 1.04
N LEU A 18 -0.10 -11.02 -0.08
CA LEU A 18 0.93 -10.38 -0.91
C LEU A 18 1.05 -8.91 -0.52
N ASP A 19 2.26 -8.47 -0.19
CA ASP A 19 2.64 -7.05 -0.05
C ASP A 19 3.49 -6.68 -1.27
N LEU A 20 2.83 -6.13 -2.30
CA LEU A 20 3.44 -5.77 -3.57
C LEU A 20 4.03 -4.36 -3.50
N GLY A 21 5.34 -4.23 -3.77
CA GLY A 21 6.12 -3.04 -3.50
C GLY A 21 6.34 -2.89 -1.99
N CYS A 22 6.80 -3.96 -1.34
CA CYS A 22 6.94 -4.00 0.11
C CYS A 22 8.01 -3.03 0.64
N GLY A 23 8.93 -2.58 -0.24
CA GLY A 23 10.08 -1.76 0.14
C GLY A 23 10.84 -2.40 1.28
N GLU A 24 11.18 -1.62 2.29
CA GLU A 24 11.88 -2.07 3.48
C GLU A 24 11.00 -2.88 4.48
N GLY A 25 9.88 -3.47 4.04
CA GLY A 25 9.07 -4.45 4.77
C GLY A 25 8.07 -3.90 5.77
N ARG A 26 7.68 -2.63 5.68
CA ARG A 26 6.83 -1.95 6.67
C ARG A 26 5.51 -2.68 6.98
N HIS A 27 4.73 -3.04 5.96
CA HIS A 27 3.47 -3.76 6.13
C HIS A 27 3.73 -5.26 6.36
N SER A 28 4.65 -5.83 5.60
CA SER A 28 5.02 -7.24 5.68
C SER A 28 5.44 -7.66 7.08
N ILE A 29 6.38 -6.93 7.71
CA ILE A 29 6.86 -7.21 9.06
C ILE A 29 5.76 -7.01 10.10
N HIS A 30 4.95 -5.93 9.93
CA HIS A 30 3.83 -5.69 10.84
C HIS A 30 2.86 -6.87 10.86
N LEU A 31 2.45 -7.35 9.69
CA LEU A 31 1.51 -8.47 9.59
C LEU A 31 2.12 -9.77 10.12
N MET A 32 3.38 -10.07 9.82
CA MET A 32 4.08 -11.22 10.38
C MET A 32 4.04 -11.24 11.91
N ILE A 33 4.19 -10.07 12.56
CA ILE A 33 4.20 -9.97 14.03
C ILE A 33 2.78 -10.06 14.61
N THR A 34 1.79 -9.46 13.96
CA THR A 34 0.47 -9.24 14.56
C THR A 34 -0.56 -10.32 14.22
N ASP A 35 -0.41 -11.00 13.07
CA ASP A 35 -1.42 -11.88 12.51
C ASP A 35 -0.82 -13.24 12.11
N ASP A 36 -1.60 -14.31 12.28
CA ASP A 36 -1.22 -15.68 11.89
C ASP A 36 -1.49 -15.91 10.39
N VAL A 37 -0.63 -15.30 9.56
CA VAL A 37 -0.74 -15.32 8.10
C VAL A 37 0.61 -15.56 7.43
N ASP A 38 0.60 -16.07 6.20
CA ASP A 38 1.78 -16.18 5.35
C ASP A 38 1.92 -14.91 4.51
N VAL A 39 2.89 -14.07 4.84
CA VAL A 39 3.15 -12.81 4.12
C VAL A 39 4.24 -13.01 3.07
N TYR A 40 3.94 -12.60 1.85
CA TYR A 40 4.86 -12.56 0.72
C TYR A 40 5.16 -11.11 0.38
N GLY A 41 6.32 -10.60 0.80
CA GLY A 41 6.78 -9.25 0.47
C GLY A 41 7.60 -9.27 -0.81
N ILE A 42 7.14 -8.55 -1.82
CA ILE A 42 7.80 -8.49 -3.14
C ILE A 42 8.11 -7.03 -3.47
N ASP A 43 9.36 -6.79 -3.88
CA ASP A 43 9.80 -5.49 -4.40
C ASP A 43 10.69 -5.67 -5.63
N LEU A 44 10.83 -4.64 -6.44
CA LEU A 44 11.75 -4.62 -7.58
C LEU A 44 13.19 -4.32 -7.12
N CYS A 45 13.35 -3.58 -6.03
CA CYS A 45 14.62 -3.16 -5.48
C CYS A 45 15.21 -4.22 -4.54
N LEU A 46 16.30 -4.85 -4.94
CA LEU A 46 16.98 -5.86 -4.11
C LEU A 46 17.49 -5.29 -2.78
N ASP A 47 17.94 -4.04 -2.74
CA ASP A 47 18.48 -3.44 -1.51
C ASP A 47 17.37 -3.15 -0.49
N ASP A 48 16.17 -2.81 -0.95
CA ASP A 48 15.00 -2.67 -0.09
C ASP A 48 14.58 -4.03 0.50
N VAL A 49 14.59 -5.09 -0.33
CA VAL A 49 14.28 -6.46 0.12
C VAL A 49 15.31 -6.95 1.14
N ARG A 50 16.60 -6.65 0.95
CA ARG A 50 17.65 -6.95 1.94
C ARG A 50 17.41 -6.21 3.25
N THR A 51 17.13 -4.92 3.17
CA THR A 51 16.80 -4.09 4.35
C THR A 51 15.56 -4.63 5.07
N ALA A 52 14.53 -5.05 4.31
CA ALA A 52 13.34 -5.69 4.89
C ALA A 52 13.70 -6.99 5.65
N SER A 53 14.58 -7.81 5.06
CA SER A 53 15.05 -9.05 5.70
C SER A 53 15.80 -8.79 7.00
N GLU A 54 16.74 -7.84 6.99
CA GLU A 54 17.50 -7.43 8.16
C GLU A 54 16.60 -6.89 9.29
N ARG A 55 15.58 -6.10 8.91
CA ARG A 55 14.60 -5.55 9.87
C ARG A 55 13.64 -6.60 10.43
N ALA A 56 13.36 -7.64 9.67
CA ALA A 56 12.49 -8.74 10.10
C ALA A 56 13.20 -9.72 11.05
N GLU A 57 14.52 -9.87 10.91
CA GLU A 57 15.31 -10.87 11.63
C GLU A 57 15.09 -10.87 13.15
N PRO A 58 15.08 -9.72 13.88
CA PRO A 58 14.86 -9.70 15.32
C PRO A 58 13.48 -10.23 15.75
N PHE A 59 12.52 -10.27 14.84
CA PHE A 59 11.16 -10.73 15.10
C PHE A 59 10.87 -12.13 14.54
N ASN A 60 11.81 -12.73 13.84
CA ASN A 60 11.63 -14.03 13.18
C ASN A 60 11.83 -15.21 14.16
N SER A 61 11.07 -15.19 15.25
CA SER A 61 11.03 -16.27 16.23
C SER A 61 9.59 -16.55 16.65
N PRO A 62 9.25 -17.79 17.06
CA PRO A 62 7.89 -18.15 17.51
C PRO A 62 7.36 -17.30 18.67
N GLU A 63 8.26 -16.64 19.42
CA GLU A 63 7.88 -15.76 20.55
C GLU A 63 7.39 -14.38 20.06
N HIS A 64 7.86 -13.93 18.89
CA HIS A 64 7.59 -12.59 18.37
C HIS A 64 6.73 -12.58 17.11
N ALA A 65 6.85 -13.59 16.25
CA ALA A 65 6.08 -13.73 15.03
C ALA A 65 4.88 -14.65 15.24
N LYS A 66 3.72 -14.22 14.80
CA LYS A 66 2.53 -15.09 14.71
C LYS A 66 2.43 -15.79 13.35
N GLY A 67 2.83 -15.07 12.31
CA GLY A 67 2.83 -15.56 10.94
C GLY A 67 4.22 -15.79 10.38
N ARG A 68 4.31 -16.06 9.09
CA ARG A 68 5.56 -16.25 8.35
C ARG A 68 5.77 -15.12 7.35
N LEU A 69 7.05 -14.78 7.09
CA LEU A 69 7.43 -13.80 6.09
C LEU A 69 8.37 -14.43 5.05
N LEU A 70 7.99 -14.30 3.79
CA LEU A 70 8.81 -14.65 2.63
C LEU A 70 9.05 -13.37 1.84
N LEU A 71 10.31 -13.06 1.56
CA LEU A 71 10.71 -11.87 0.83
C LEU A 71 11.33 -12.27 -0.51
N GLY A 72 11.06 -11.52 -1.56
CA GLY A 72 11.59 -11.78 -2.89
C GLY A 72 11.63 -10.58 -3.80
N VAL A 73 12.46 -10.67 -4.83
CA VAL A 73 12.57 -9.65 -5.88
C VAL A 73 11.76 -10.10 -7.09
N ALA A 74 10.78 -9.29 -7.49
CA ALA A 74 10.02 -9.52 -8.71
C ALA A 74 9.42 -8.22 -9.27
N ASN A 75 9.08 -8.26 -10.57
CA ASN A 75 8.41 -7.16 -11.24
C ASN A 75 6.89 -7.27 -11.09
N GLY A 76 6.25 -6.21 -10.61
CA GLY A 76 4.79 -6.14 -10.47
C GLY A 76 4.01 -6.24 -11.78
N LEU A 77 4.68 -6.07 -12.93
CA LEU A 77 4.09 -6.27 -14.27
C LEU A 77 3.98 -7.76 -14.65
N GLN A 78 4.70 -8.63 -13.95
CA GLN A 78 4.68 -10.09 -14.20
C GLN A 78 5.05 -10.81 -12.89
N LEU A 79 4.06 -11.10 -12.08
CA LEU A 79 4.25 -11.73 -10.78
C LEU A 79 4.52 -13.23 -10.91
N PRO A 80 5.53 -13.79 -10.20
CA PRO A 80 5.91 -15.19 -10.29
C PRO A 80 5.00 -16.12 -9.47
N PHE A 81 3.70 -15.85 -9.48
CA PHE A 81 2.69 -16.59 -8.73
C PHE A 81 1.59 -17.09 -9.66
N ALA A 82 0.99 -18.22 -9.31
CA ALA A 82 -0.16 -18.75 -10.01
C ALA A 82 -1.41 -17.87 -9.78
N ASP A 83 -2.40 -18.02 -10.65
CA ASP A 83 -3.70 -17.37 -10.51
C ASP A 83 -4.34 -17.74 -9.17
N ALA A 84 -5.11 -16.83 -8.60
CA ALA A 84 -5.87 -17.05 -7.37
C ALA A 84 -5.04 -17.65 -6.21
N THR A 85 -3.81 -17.14 -6.01
CA THR A 85 -2.90 -17.60 -4.96
C THR A 85 -3.17 -16.93 -3.61
N PHE A 86 -3.48 -15.63 -3.61
CA PHE A 86 -3.54 -14.80 -2.40
C PHE A 86 -4.97 -14.51 -1.95
N ASP A 87 -5.17 -14.54 -0.64
CA ASP A 87 -6.42 -14.13 -0.02
C ASP A 87 -6.51 -12.60 0.10
N VAL A 88 -5.35 -11.97 0.29
CA VAL A 88 -5.22 -10.51 0.40
C VAL A 88 -4.03 -10.03 -0.42
N VAL A 89 -4.20 -8.92 -1.13
CA VAL A 89 -3.09 -8.18 -1.77
C VAL A 89 -3.07 -6.76 -1.23
N ILE A 90 -1.89 -6.32 -0.80
CA ILE A 90 -1.59 -4.93 -0.46
C ILE A 90 -0.68 -4.37 -1.57
N CYS A 91 -1.00 -3.18 -2.08
CA CYS A 91 -0.15 -2.42 -2.97
C CYS A 91 -0.13 -0.97 -2.46
N SER A 92 0.93 -0.62 -1.74
CA SER A 92 0.97 0.60 -0.93
C SER A 92 2.04 1.58 -1.41
N GLU A 93 1.63 2.73 -1.97
CA GLU A 93 2.51 3.79 -2.49
C GLU A 93 3.44 3.22 -3.61
N VAL A 94 2.84 2.57 -4.61
CA VAL A 94 3.55 1.92 -5.73
C VAL A 94 3.02 2.37 -7.08
N LEU A 95 1.70 2.43 -7.25
CA LEU A 95 1.06 2.63 -8.55
C LEU A 95 1.37 4.01 -9.16
N GLU A 96 1.67 5.00 -8.33
CA GLU A 96 2.07 6.35 -8.75
C GLU A 96 3.44 6.41 -9.43
N HIS A 97 4.26 5.37 -9.25
CA HIS A 97 5.61 5.28 -9.85
C HIS A 97 5.63 4.52 -11.17
N ILE A 98 4.60 3.73 -11.47
CA ILE A 98 4.60 2.78 -12.61
C ILE A 98 3.77 3.34 -13.77
N PRO A 99 4.39 3.60 -14.95
CA PRO A 99 3.67 4.06 -16.14
C PRO A 99 2.48 3.14 -16.49
N GLU A 100 2.70 1.83 -16.50
CA GLU A 100 1.76 0.79 -16.86
C GLU A 100 0.94 0.27 -15.66
N PHE A 101 0.54 1.14 -14.72
CA PHE A 101 -0.15 0.75 -13.50
C PHE A 101 -1.38 -0.15 -13.72
N LYS A 102 -2.05 -0.01 -14.88
CA LYS A 102 -3.18 -0.90 -15.24
C LYS A 102 -2.75 -2.34 -15.46
N ALA A 103 -1.53 -2.58 -15.97
CA ALA A 103 -0.99 -3.92 -16.10
C ALA A 103 -0.66 -4.51 -14.71
N VAL A 104 -0.16 -3.69 -13.79
CA VAL A 104 0.01 -4.11 -12.38
C VAL A 104 -1.33 -4.47 -11.75
N LEU A 105 -2.38 -3.67 -11.98
CA LEU A 105 -3.72 -3.98 -11.49
C LEU A 105 -4.27 -5.30 -12.06
N ALA A 106 -3.98 -5.60 -13.33
CA ALA A 106 -4.38 -6.87 -13.95
C ALA A 106 -3.63 -8.07 -13.33
N GLU A 107 -2.33 -7.92 -13.00
CA GLU A 107 -1.57 -8.96 -12.31
C GLU A 107 -2.07 -9.15 -10.87
N ILE A 108 -2.38 -8.07 -10.15
CA ILE A 108 -3.02 -8.14 -8.83
C ILE A 108 -4.34 -8.90 -8.93
N ASP A 109 -5.19 -8.55 -9.90
CA ASP A 109 -6.44 -9.28 -10.12
C ASP A 109 -6.19 -10.76 -10.40
N ARG A 110 -5.24 -11.11 -11.27
CA ARG A 110 -4.91 -12.50 -11.61
C ARG A 110 -4.52 -13.32 -10.38
N VAL A 111 -3.62 -12.79 -9.52
CA VAL A 111 -3.10 -13.54 -8.38
C VAL A 111 -4.03 -13.52 -7.16
N LEU A 112 -5.00 -12.60 -7.10
CA LEU A 112 -5.97 -12.51 -6.02
C LEU A 112 -7.10 -13.52 -6.23
N LYS A 113 -7.44 -14.26 -5.16
CA LYS A 113 -8.55 -15.21 -5.15
C LYS A 113 -9.89 -14.50 -5.37
N PRO A 114 -10.92 -15.18 -5.91
CA PRO A 114 -12.31 -14.73 -5.80
C PRO A 114 -12.67 -14.47 -4.33
N ALA A 115 -13.44 -13.43 -4.05
CA ALA A 115 -13.76 -12.91 -2.73
C ALA A 115 -12.53 -12.42 -1.91
N GLY A 116 -11.34 -12.42 -2.48
CA GLY A 116 -10.13 -11.87 -1.85
C GLY A 116 -10.16 -10.35 -1.72
N VAL A 117 -9.38 -9.82 -0.79
CA VAL A 117 -9.33 -8.39 -0.48
C VAL A 117 -8.12 -7.74 -1.15
N PHE A 118 -8.34 -6.64 -1.85
CA PHE A 118 -7.29 -5.77 -2.37
C PHE A 118 -7.27 -4.43 -1.63
N ALA A 119 -6.12 -4.07 -1.06
CA ALA A 119 -5.87 -2.78 -0.43
C ALA A 119 -4.86 -1.97 -1.26
N ALA A 120 -5.31 -0.88 -1.87
CA ALA A 120 -4.47 0.04 -2.63
C ALA A 120 -4.27 1.33 -1.83
N THR A 121 -3.02 1.81 -1.72
CA THR A 121 -2.77 3.15 -1.22
C THR A 121 -1.96 3.97 -2.21
N VAL A 122 -2.26 5.25 -2.29
CA VAL A 122 -1.53 6.23 -3.10
C VAL A 122 -1.48 7.56 -2.35
N PRO A 123 -0.56 8.48 -2.70
CA PRO A 123 -0.59 9.86 -2.20
C PRO A 123 -1.96 10.50 -2.44
N ALA A 124 -2.51 11.15 -1.41
CA ALA A 124 -3.78 11.84 -1.54
C ALA A 124 -3.63 13.08 -2.44
N TYR A 125 -4.57 13.28 -3.34
CA TYR A 125 -4.49 14.30 -4.41
C TYR A 125 -4.10 15.69 -3.91
N PHE A 126 -4.79 16.22 -2.91
CA PHE A 126 -4.60 17.60 -2.47
C PHE A 126 -3.23 17.85 -1.82
N PRO A 127 -2.77 17.06 -0.83
CA PRO A 127 -1.44 17.24 -0.26
C PRO A 127 -0.32 17.06 -1.30
N GLU A 128 -0.46 16.11 -2.20
CA GLU A 128 0.52 15.83 -3.24
C GLU A 128 0.57 16.94 -4.29
N TRP A 129 -0.58 17.46 -4.71
CA TRP A 129 -0.66 18.60 -5.63
C TRP A 129 0.05 19.84 -5.06
N ILE A 130 -0.05 20.09 -3.75
CA ILE A 130 0.69 21.19 -3.10
C ILE A 130 2.21 20.96 -3.21
N CYS A 131 2.71 19.74 -2.96
CA CYS A 131 4.12 19.41 -3.12
C CYS A 131 4.60 19.71 -4.55
N TRP A 132 3.84 19.31 -5.57
CA TRP A 132 4.15 19.56 -6.98
C TRP A 132 4.14 21.05 -7.34
N LYS A 133 3.29 21.87 -6.67
CA LYS A 133 3.26 23.31 -6.85
C LYS A 133 4.41 24.05 -6.14
N LEU A 134 4.94 23.47 -5.08
CA LEU A 134 6.01 24.08 -4.28
C LEU A 134 7.41 23.74 -4.81
N SER A 135 7.59 22.59 -5.49
CA SER A 135 8.89 22.17 -6.02
C SER A 135 8.71 21.23 -7.21
N ASP A 136 9.25 21.64 -8.36
CA ASP A 136 9.31 20.78 -9.54
C ASP A 136 10.30 19.62 -9.32
N GLU A 137 11.38 19.85 -8.60
CA GLU A 137 12.39 18.84 -8.30
C GLU A 137 11.81 17.68 -7.47
N TYR A 138 10.76 17.94 -6.66
CA TYR A 138 10.14 16.91 -5.82
C TYR A 138 9.64 15.69 -6.61
N HIS A 139 9.08 15.90 -7.79
CA HIS A 139 8.53 14.83 -8.63
C HIS A 139 9.42 14.45 -9.83
N GLN A 140 10.48 15.26 -10.12
CA GLN A 140 11.43 15.01 -11.21
C GLN A 140 12.64 14.17 -10.78
N VAL A 141 12.80 13.89 -9.47
CA VAL A 141 13.87 12.99 -9.00
C VAL A 141 13.64 11.57 -9.50
N GLU A 142 14.71 10.82 -9.67
CA GLU A 142 14.63 9.39 -9.97
C GLU A 142 13.80 8.65 -8.89
N GLY A 143 12.84 7.84 -9.31
CA GLY A 143 11.89 7.20 -8.40
C GLY A 143 10.81 8.14 -7.84
N GLY A 144 10.70 9.38 -8.32
CA GLY A 144 9.64 10.31 -7.95
C GLY A 144 8.26 9.87 -8.46
N HIS A 145 7.21 10.54 -7.96
CA HIS A 145 5.84 10.28 -8.40
C HIS A 145 5.64 10.80 -9.83
N ILE A 146 5.32 9.94 -10.78
CA ILE A 146 5.07 10.33 -12.18
C ILE A 146 3.62 10.77 -12.42
N ARG A 147 2.73 10.59 -11.43
CA ARG A 147 1.32 11.00 -11.48
C ARG A 147 0.74 11.26 -10.10
N ILE A 148 -0.32 12.04 -10.08
CA ILE A 148 -1.17 12.21 -8.90
C ILE A 148 -2.52 11.58 -9.21
N PHE A 149 -2.88 10.51 -8.53
CA PHE A 149 -4.18 9.86 -8.70
C PHE A 149 -5.32 10.71 -8.12
N ARG A 150 -6.39 10.85 -8.90
CA ARG A 150 -7.70 11.19 -8.33
C ARG A 150 -8.33 9.90 -7.78
N GLU A 151 -8.87 9.97 -6.57
CA GLU A 151 -9.54 8.82 -5.93
C GLU A 151 -10.51 8.10 -6.87
N ARG A 152 -11.34 8.88 -7.58
CA ARG A 152 -12.33 8.35 -8.53
C ARG A 152 -11.69 7.58 -9.68
N GLU A 153 -10.58 8.06 -10.21
CA GLU A 153 -9.86 7.44 -11.34
C GLU A 153 -9.28 6.09 -10.94
N LEU A 154 -8.56 6.04 -9.81
CA LEU A 154 -8.00 4.79 -9.30
C LEU A 154 -9.10 3.79 -8.98
N ARG A 155 -10.14 4.23 -8.28
CA ARG A 155 -11.29 3.41 -7.94
C ARG A 155 -11.96 2.83 -9.19
N GLN A 156 -12.25 3.63 -10.21
CA GLN A 156 -12.86 3.17 -11.46
C GLN A 156 -11.96 2.17 -12.20
N SER A 157 -10.64 2.37 -12.18
CA SER A 157 -9.68 1.44 -12.81
C SER A 157 -9.70 0.06 -12.13
N ILE A 158 -9.86 0.01 -10.81
CA ILE A 158 -9.93 -1.23 -10.05
C ILE A 158 -11.32 -1.89 -10.20
N GLU A 159 -12.40 -1.10 -10.12
CA GLU A 159 -13.78 -1.60 -10.29
C GLU A 159 -14.02 -2.16 -11.70
N ALA A 160 -13.34 -1.64 -12.72
CA ALA A 160 -13.41 -2.16 -14.09
C ALA A 160 -12.89 -3.60 -14.24
N LEU A 161 -12.08 -4.10 -13.28
CA LEU A 161 -11.62 -5.48 -13.20
C LEU A 161 -12.58 -6.40 -12.41
N GLY A 162 -13.77 -5.91 -12.03
CA GLY A 162 -14.77 -6.67 -11.28
C GLY A 162 -14.61 -6.64 -9.77
N HIS A 163 -13.84 -5.67 -9.25
CA HIS A 163 -13.72 -5.46 -7.81
C HIS A 163 -14.81 -4.53 -7.28
N HIS A 164 -15.23 -4.73 -6.03
CA HIS A 164 -16.21 -3.88 -5.36
C HIS A 164 -15.56 -3.11 -4.23
N HIS A 165 -15.59 -1.77 -4.32
CA HIS A 165 -15.10 -0.90 -3.26
C HIS A 165 -16.01 -0.99 -2.02
N PHE A 166 -15.43 -1.20 -0.82
CA PHE A 166 -16.21 -1.30 0.42
C PHE A 166 -15.74 -0.37 1.54
N ALA A 167 -14.49 0.07 1.54
CA ALA A 167 -13.98 0.95 2.59
C ALA A 167 -12.89 1.88 2.07
N ARG A 168 -12.74 3.03 2.72
CA ARG A 168 -11.64 3.97 2.49
C ARG A 168 -11.27 4.73 3.75
N HIS A 169 -10.06 5.21 3.82
CA HIS A 169 -9.64 6.22 4.78
C HIS A 169 -8.43 6.99 4.27
N LYS A 170 -8.17 8.13 4.89
CA LYS A 170 -6.92 8.87 4.71
C LYS A 170 -6.06 8.75 5.97
N ALA A 171 -4.75 8.84 5.80
CA ALA A 171 -3.78 8.67 6.87
C ALA A 171 -2.66 9.72 6.80
N HIS A 172 -1.95 9.89 7.92
CA HIS A 172 -0.70 10.65 7.99
C HIS A 172 -0.88 12.16 7.74
N ALA A 173 -1.94 12.77 8.29
CA ALA A 173 -2.20 14.20 8.14
C ALA A 173 -1.06 15.08 8.67
N LEU A 174 -0.41 14.68 9.77
CA LEU A 174 0.72 15.41 10.34
C LEU A 174 1.98 15.37 9.43
N HIS A 175 2.03 14.46 8.46
CA HIS A 175 3.13 14.39 7.51
C HIS A 175 2.97 15.33 6.32
N ALA A 176 1.75 15.76 5.96
CA ALA A 176 1.53 16.65 4.85
C ALA A 176 2.25 18.00 5.02
N PRO A 177 2.16 18.73 6.16
CA PRO A 177 2.90 19.97 6.36
C PRO A 177 4.44 19.78 6.36
N TYR A 178 4.93 18.63 6.82
CA TYR A 178 6.36 18.31 6.73
C TYR A 178 6.84 18.29 5.28
N TRP A 179 6.12 17.60 4.41
CA TRP A 179 6.47 17.50 3.00
C TRP A 179 6.32 18.85 2.29
N TRP A 180 5.31 19.66 2.62
CA TRP A 180 5.17 21.02 2.10
C TRP A 180 6.35 21.90 2.49
N LEU A 181 6.78 21.85 3.76
CA LEU A 181 7.98 22.56 4.22
C LEU A 181 9.23 22.04 3.50
N LYS A 182 9.35 20.73 3.32
CA LYS A 182 10.49 20.13 2.62
C LYS A 182 10.53 20.57 1.15
N CYS A 183 9.41 20.63 0.46
CA CYS A 183 9.32 21.17 -0.90
C CYS A 183 9.64 22.66 -0.94
N LEU A 184 9.08 23.47 -0.05
CA LEU A 184 9.33 24.91 0.03
C LEU A 184 10.82 25.24 0.29
N PHE A 185 11.51 24.40 1.06
CA PHE A 185 12.93 24.55 1.38
C PHE A 185 13.79 23.51 0.67
N TRP A 186 13.40 23.05 -0.52
CA TRP A 186 14.12 22.01 -1.27
C TRP A 186 15.60 22.31 -1.42
N ASN A 187 15.93 23.54 -1.83
CA ASN A 187 17.30 24.01 -2.01
C ASN A 187 18.00 24.43 -0.69
N LYS A 188 17.38 24.16 0.48
CA LYS A 188 17.93 24.49 1.81
C LYS A 188 17.89 23.25 2.72
N PRO A 189 18.78 22.25 2.48
CA PRO A 189 18.75 20.97 3.20
C PRO A 189 18.89 21.12 4.73
N ASN A 190 19.56 22.21 5.19
CA ASN A 190 19.78 22.51 6.61
C ASN A 190 18.71 23.45 7.21
N SER A 191 17.51 23.51 6.65
CA SER A 191 16.42 24.34 7.17
C SER A 191 16.07 23.94 8.60
N ARG A 192 16.19 24.89 9.56
CA ARG A 192 15.85 24.69 10.97
C ARG A 192 14.35 24.34 11.15
N LEU A 193 13.48 24.89 10.30
CA LEU A 193 12.04 24.61 10.34
C LEU A 193 11.75 23.16 9.95
N VAL A 194 12.34 22.69 8.84
CA VAL A 194 12.20 21.28 8.41
C VAL A 194 12.74 20.34 9.48
N ALA A 195 13.92 20.64 10.04
CA ALA A 195 14.52 19.83 11.10
C ALA A 195 13.69 19.83 12.39
N ALA A 196 13.10 20.96 12.78
CA ALA A 196 12.24 21.05 13.96
C ALA A 196 10.96 20.24 13.76
N TYR A 197 10.33 20.35 12.59
CA TYR A 197 9.13 19.56 12.27
C TYR A 197 9.43 18.07 12.18
N HIS A 198 10.56 17.69 11.60
CA HIS A 198 11.00 16.29 11.57
C HIS A 198 11.16 15.73 13.01
N ARG A 199 11.78 16.48 13.93
CA ARG A 199 11.88 16.06 15.33
C ARG A 199 10.50 15.85 15.98
N LEU A 200 9.51 16.71 15.65
CA LEU A 200 8.13 16.52 16.10
C LEU A 200 7.55 15.19 15.61
N LEU A 201 7.73 14.85 14.31
CA LEU A 201 7.25 13.60 13.77
C LEU A 201 7.94 12.37 14.37
N VAL A 202 9.26 12.45 14.59
CA VAL A 202 10.02 11.39 15.28
C VAL A 202 9.52 11.22 16.71
N TRP A 203 9.31 12.32 17.44
CA TRP A 203 8.73 12.28 18.79
C TRP A 203 7.33 11.66 18.78
N ASP A 204 6.48 12.04 17.84
CA ASP A 204 5.14 11.46 17.68
C ASP A 204 5.22 9.95 17.42
N LEU A 205 6.09 9.51 16.49
CA LEU A 205 6.28 8.10 16.17
C LEU A 205 6.74 7.27 17.37
N MET A 206 7.68 7.81 18.16
CA MET A 206 8.28 7.10 19.29
C MET A 206 7.41 7.09 20.54
N LYS A 207 6.72 8.19 20.83
CA LYS A 207 5.95 8.38 22.07
C LYS A 207 4.45 8.15 21.90
N ARG A 208 3.93 8.27 20.68
CA ARG A 208 2.50 8.14 20.33
C ARG A 208 1.58 8.92 21.30
N PRO A 209 1.81 10.21 21.53
CA PRO A 209 1.02 10.97 22.50
C PRO A 209 -0.44 11.07 22.08
N ALA A 210 -1.36 11.11 23.04
CA ALA A 210 -2.79 11.17 22.76
C ALA A 210 -3.16 12.41 21.93
N LEU A 211 -2.48 13.55 22.18
CA LEU A 211 -2.72 14.82 21.48
C LEU A 211 -2.53 14.68 19.96
N THR A 212 -1.40 14.13 19.51
CA THR A 212 -1.10 13.97 18.08
C THR A 212 -2.02 12.94 17.44
N ARG A 213 -2.38 11.86 18.13
CA ARG A 213 -3.35 10.88 17.65
C ARG A 213 -4.75 11.47 17.44
N VAL A 214 -5.20 12.31 18.39
CA VAL A 214 -6.48 13.02 18.24
C VAL A 214 -6.39 14.03 17.09
N ALA A 215 -5.31 14.81 17.02
CA ALA A 215 -5.09 15.75 15.93
C ALA A 215 -5.07 15.02 14.57
N GLU A 216 -4.35 13.92 14.46
CA GLU A 216 -4.30 13.14 13.24
C GLU A 216 -5.67 12.60 12.83
N LYS A 217 -6.43 12.04 13.79
CA LYS A 217 -7.79 11.54 13.54
C LYS A 217 -8.72 12.64 13.02
N LEU A 218 -8.62 13.86 13.54
CA LEU A 218 -9.44 15.00 13.13
C LEU A 218 -8.99 15.57 11.78
N LEU A 219 -7.69 15.57 11.51
CA LEU A 219 -7.10 16.18 10.30
C LEU A 219 -7.02 15.21 9.12
N ASN A 220 -6.97 13.91 9.34
CA ASN A 220 -6.86 12.90 8.28
C ASN A 220 -7.90 13.06 7.16
N PRO A 221 -9.20 13.33 7.43
CA PRO A 221 -10.18 13.51 6.36
C PRO A 221 -9.82 14.62 5.37
N LEU A 222 -9.16 15.68 5.82
CA LEU A 222 -8.80 16.85 5.03
C LEU A 222 -7.36 16.78 4.50
N LEU A 223 -6.39 16.54 5.40
CA LEU A 223 -4.97 16.69 5.16
C LEU A 223 -4.22 15.36 5.11
N GLY A 224 -4.90 14.22 5.23
CA GLY A 224 -4.22 12.92 5.17
C GLY A 224 -3.35 12.82 3.92
N LYS A 225 -2.04 12.54 4.11
CA LYS A 225 -1.06 12.50 3.02
C LYS A 225 -1.32 11.35 2.06
N SER A 226 -1.78 10.22 2.59
CA SER A 226 -2.09 9.03 1.80
C SER A 226 -3.59 8.71 1.88
N ILE A 227 -4.12 8.15 0.82
CA ILE A 227 -5.46 7.57 0.77
C ILE A 227 -5.35 6.06 0.58
N ALA A 228 -6.08 5.31 1.41
CA ALA A 228 -6.22 3.87 1.31
C ALA A 228 -7.64 3.51 0.85
N LEU A 229 -7.73 2.67 -0.17
CA LEU A 229 -8.95 2.15 -0.77
C LEU A 229 -8.96 0.63 -0.62
N TYR A 230 -10.11 0.06 -0.26
CA TYR A 230 -10.27 -1.38 -0.04
C TYR A 230 -11.35 -1.92 -0.95
N PHE A 231 -11.02 -3.04 -1.57
CA PHE A 231 -11.88 -3.70 -2.55
C PHE A 231 -11.98 -5.19 -2.23
N VAL A 232 -13.11 -5.78 -2.58
CA VAL A 232 -13.28 -7.23 -2.64
C VAL A 232 -13.44 -7.64 -4.08
N LYS A 233 -12.69 -8.65 -4.52
CA LYS A 233 -12.83 -9.22 -5.86
C LYS A 233 -14.16 -9.98 -5.95
N ALA A 234 -14.93 -9.72 -7.01
CA ALA A 234 -16.18 -10.44 -7.24
C ALA A 234 -15.96 -11.95 -7.26
N GLU A 235 -16.89 -12.70 -6.72
CA GLU A 235 -16.92 -14.14 -6.93
C GLU A 235 -17.14 -14.41 -8.42
N GLN A 236 -16.30 -15.26 -9.02
CA GLN A 236 -16.60 -15.77 -10.36
C GLN A 236 -17.90 -16.59 -10.26
N LYS A 237 -19.00 -16.02 -10.73
CA LYS A 237 -20.24 -16.79 -10.87
C LYS A 237 -19.89 -18.00 -11.75
N ALA A 238 -20.25 -19.18 -11.28
CA ALA A 238 -20.18 -20.44 -12.01
C ALA A 238 -21.09 -20.45 -13.28
N SER A 239 -21.11 -19.36 -14.04
CA SER A 239 -21.97 -19.14 -15.21
C SER A 239 -21.36 -19.64 -16.52
N GLU A 240 -20.09 -20.00 -16.52
CA GLU A 240 -19.46 -20.56 -17.74
C GLU A 240 -19.59 -22.08 -17.86
N SER A 241 -19.66 -22.79 -16.73
CA SER A 241 -19.88 -24.25 -16.74
C SER A 241 -21.29 -24.65 -17.21
N LEU A 242 -22.28 -23.78 -17.09
CA LEU A 242 -23.63 -24.01 -17.61
C LEU A 242 -23.79 -23.68 -19.09
N ARG A 243 -22.98 -22.81 -19.65
CA ARG A 243 -22.97 -22.55 -21.11
C ARG A 243 -22.32 -23.69 -21.88
N LEU A 244 -21.20 -24.23 -21.40
CA LEU A 244 -20.53 -25.38 -22.05
C LEU A 244 -21.32 -26.69 -21.90
N ALA A 245 -22.12 -26.86 -20.83
CA ALA A 245 -23.00 -28.03 -20.69
C ALA A 245 -24.29 -27.94 -21.54
N GLY A 246 -24.68 -26.76 -22.00
CA GLY A 246 -25.83 -26.54 -22.90
C GLY A 246 -25.51 -26.75 -24.38
N GLU A 247 -24.27 -26.55 -24.82
CA GLU A 247 -23.85 -26.71 -26.22
C GLU A 247 -23.50 -28.16 -26.61
N VAL A 248 -23.40 -29.08 -25.64
CA VAL A 248 -23.14 -30.51 -25.88
C VAL A 248 -24.44 -31.33 -26.02
N ARG A 249 -25.61 -30.69 -25.93
CA ARG A 249 -26.94 -31.35 -26.04
C ARG A 249 -27.81 -30.81 -27.18
N SER A 250 -27.23 -30.21 -28.20
CA SER A 250 -27.93 -29.88 -29.47
C SER A 250 -27.31 -30.57 -30.65
#